data_f451ff9806f1655c96b185b56b93d0e2
#
_entry.id   f451ff9806f1655c96b185b56b93d0e2
#
_cell.length_a   1.000
_cell.length_b   1.000
_cell.length_c   1.000
_cell.angle_alpha   90.00
_cell.angle_beta   90.00
_cell.angle_gamma   90.00
#
_symmetry.space_group_name_H-M   'P 1'
#
loop_
_entity.id
_entity.type
_entity.pdbx_description
1 polymer ?
#
loop_
_entity_poly.entity_id
_entity_poly.type
_entity_poly.pdbx_seq_one_letter_code
_entity_poly.pdbx_strand_id
1 'polypeptide(L)'
;KAAMDSGVATLPITDMKAYRQRLSEFVYNSAFVMKPIFARAKADPKRIVYCEGEDSNVLLAVQVVVDEQLAYPILVGRPAVIEKNIEKLALRLKDGENITIINQDDDPRYKDYWQGYYEKNKRNGVSIELARRDVRRKTSLIGALLVENGDADGMICGTFSYSHLHLKYV
;
A
#
# COMPACT_ATOMS: atom_id res chain seq x y z
N LYS A 1 40.85 -3.70 -8.57
CA LYS A 1 42.05 -4.18 -9.24
C LYS A 1 41.87 -4.14 -10.73
N ALA A 2 40.92 -4.86 -11.31
CA ALA A 2 40.65 -4.87 -12.76
C ALA A 2 40.44 -3.49 -13.39
N ALA A 3 39.74 -2.56 -12.71
CA ALA A 3 39.52 -1.19 -13.23
C ALA A 3 40.78 -0.32 -13.21
N MET A 4 41.72 -0.62 -12.33
CA MET A 4 43.04 0.04 -12.32
C MET A 4 43.95 -0.56 -13.40
N ASP A 5 43.91 -1.87 -13.57
CA ASP A 5 44.73 -2.60 -14.56
C ASP A 5 44.30 -2.25 -15.98
N SER A 6 43.02 -1.91 -16.22
CA SER A 6 42.46 -1.46 -17.51
C SER A 6 42.64 0.04 -17.79
N GLY A 7 43.18 0.82 -16.85
CA GLY A 7 43.36 2.27 -16.98
C GLY A 7 42.05 3.10 -16.88
N VAL A 8 40.91 2.47 -16.59
CA VAL A 8 39.61 3.15 -16.41
C VAL A 8 39.56 3.93 -15.09
N ALA A 9 40.27 3.45 -14.06
CA ALA A 9 40.35 4.15 -12.79
C ALA A 9 41.78 4.72 -12.63
N THR A 10 41.90 6.02 -12.44
CA THR A 10 43.17 6.75 -12.35
C THR A 10 43.61 7.00 -10.89
N LEU A 11 42.68 6.91 -9.95
CA LEU A 11 42.94 7.13 -8.51
C LEU A 11 42.68 5.85 -7.72
N PRO A 12 43.73 5.30 -7.01
CA PRO A 12 43.55 4.14 -6.17
C PRO A 12 42.76 4.50 -4.91
N ILE A 13 41.87 3.63 -4.48
CA ILE A 13 41.24 3.71 -3.16
C ILE A 13 42.26 3.24 -2.13
N THR A 14 42.86 4.17 -1.42
CA THR A 14 43.92 3.88 -0.41
C THR A 14 43.35 3.33 0.89
N ASP A 15 42.13 3.74 1.26
CA ASP A 15 41.39 3.25 2.43
C ASP A 15 40.02 2.73 2.06
N MET A 16 39.92 1.41 1.92
CA MET A 16 38.64 0.73 1.59
C MET A 16 37.64 0.82 2.75
N LYS A 17 38.08 1.00 4.00
CA LYS A 17 37.18 1.14 5.15
C LYS A 17 36.52 2.51 5.14
N ALA A 18 37.31 3.55 4.99
CA ALA A 18 36.83 4.93 4.85
C ALA A 18 35.92 5.10 3.59
N TYR A 19 36.30 4.45 2.48
CA TYR A 19 35.49 4.46 1.27
C TYR A 19 34.11 3.78 1.45
N ARG A 20 34.08 2.61 2.08
CA ARG A 20 32.81 1.94 2.43
C ARG A 20 31.98 2.77 3.40
N GLN A 21 32.61 3.43 4.35
CA GLN A 21 31.92 4.29 5.29
C GLN A 21 31.29 5.50 4.56
N ARG A 22 32.02 6.17 3.65
CA ARG A 22 31.47 7.25 2.82
C ARG A 22 30.34 6.78 1.91
N LEU A 23 30.47 5.62 1.27
CA LEU A 23 29.38 5.03 0.48
C LEU A 23 28.16 4.73 1.37
N SER A 24 28.39 4.20 2.56
CA SER A 24 27.33 4.00 3.53
C SER A 24 26.65 5.31 3.92
N GLU A 25 27.40 6.36 4.21
CA GLU A 25 26.86 7.68 4.54
C GLU A 25 26.08 8.29 3.38
N PHE A 26 26.54 8.12 2.13
CA PHE A 26 25.86 8.61 0.93
C PHE A 26 24.54 7.86 0.66
N VAL A 27 24.50 6.57 0.87
CA VAL A 27 23.29 5.75 0.83
C VAL A 27 22.41 5.99 2.05
N TYR A 28 23.00 6.30 3.21
CA TYR A 28 22.33 6.44 4.50
C TYR A 28 21.74 7.83 4.79
N ASN A 29 21.93 8.84 3.95
CA ASN A 29 21.28 10.13 4.23
C ASN A 29 19.74 10.04 4.20
N SER A 30 19.16 9.22 3.32
CA SER A 30 17.72 8.87 3.41
C SER A 30 17.48 7.70 4.39
N ALA A 31 18.38 6.74 4.50
CA ALA A 31 18.22 5.59 5.39
C ALA A 31 18.34 5.95 6.88
N PHE A 32 19.04 7.01 7.23
CA PHE A 32 19.12 7.44 8.63
C PHE A 32 17.79 7.91 9.20
N VAL A 33 16.96 8.55 8.34
CA VAL A 33 15.59 8.94 8.69
C VAL A 33 14.65 7.74 8.60
N MET A 34 14.80 6.89 7.59
CA MET A 34 13.88 5.76 7.35
C MET A 34 14.11 4.57 8.28
N LYS A 35 15.36 4.32 8.73
CA LYS A 35 15.67 3.19 9.60
C LYS A 35 14.86 3.16 10.91
N PRO A 36 14.72 4.24 11.68
CA PRO A 36 13.87 4.24 12.87
C PRO A 36 12.38 4.08 12.52
N ILE A 37 11.93 4.59 11.36
CA ILE A 37 10.55 4.44 10.90
C ILE A 37 10.26 2.97 10.60
N PHE A 38 11.12 2.30 9.84
CA PHE A 38 11.01 0.87 9.56
C PHE A 38 11.09 0.01 10.84
N ALA A 39 11.98 0.36 11.76
CA ALA A 39 12.07 -0.36 13.03
C ALA A 39 10.78 -0.25 13.85
N ARG A 40 10.15 0.93 13.87
CA ARG A 40 8.86 1.13 14.55
C ARG A 40 7.73 0.40 13.83
N ALA A 41 7.68 0.44 12.51
CA ALA A 41 6.68 -0.27 11.72
C ALA A 41 6.77 -1.79 11.93
N LYS A 42 8.00 -2.36 11.94
CA LYS A 42 8.24 -3.78 12.22
C LYS A 42 7.88 -4.18 13.66
N ALA A 43 8.04 -3.28 14.62
CA ALA A 43 7.71 -3.56 16.03
C ALA A 43 6.20 -3.60 16.29
N ASP A 44 5.41 -2.87 15.49
CA ASP A 44 3.95 -2.80 15.61
C ASP A 44 3.32 -2.64 14.21
N PRO A 45 3.30 -3.75 13.41
CA PRO A 45 2.76 -3.73 12.06
C PRO A 45 1.27 -3.39 12.05
N LYS A 46 0.89 -2.35 11.35
CA LYS A 46 -0.50 -1.89 11.22
C LYS A 46 -1.21 -2.51 10.03
N ARG A 47 -2.52 -2.62 10.12
CA ARG A 47 -3.39 -3.04 9.01
C ARG A 47 -3.62 -1.86 8.08
N ILE A 48 -3.07 -1.91 6.88
CA ILE A 48 -3.13 -0.82 5.92
C ILE A 48 -3.94 -1.25 4.69
N VAL A 49 -4.98 -0.46 4.39
CA VAL A 49 -5.82 -0.68 3.20
C VAL A 49 -5.17 -0.01 1.98
N TYR A 50 -5.04 -0.77 0.92
CA TYR A 50 -4.66 -0.29 -0.41
C TYR A 50 -5.90 -0.29 -1.29
N CYS A 51 -6.42 0.90 -1.58
CA CYS A 51 -7.71 1.07 -2.27
C CYS A 51 -7.67 0.65 -3.74
N GLU A 52 -6.51 0.69 -4.36
CA GLU A 52 -6.30 0.28 -5.75
C GLU A 52 -5.55 -1.07 -5.82
N GLY A 53 -6.09 -2.11 -5.15
CA GLY A 53 -5.46 -3.42 -5.06
C GLY A 53 -5.28 -4.17 -6.39
N GLU A 54 -5.96 -3.75 -7.46
CA GLU A 54 -5.79 -4.30 -8.80
C GLU A 54 -4.60 -3.72 -9.57
N ASP A 55 -4.02 -2.59 -9.09
CA ASP A 55 -2.91 -1.93 -9.79
C ASP A 55 -1.58 -2.66 -9.59
N SER A 56 -0.83 -2.82 -10.69
CA SER A 56 0.44 -3.56 -10.69
C SER A 56 1.51 -2.91 -9.83
N ASN A 57 1.57 -1.58 -9.78
CA ASN A 57 2.56 -0.87 -8.96
C ASN A 57 2.23 -0.99 -7.47
N VAL A 58 0.93 -0.97 -7.14
CA VAL A 58 0.45 -1.21 -5.77
C VAL A 58 0.83 -2.62 -5.33
N LEU A 59 0.61 -3.63 -6.16
CA LEU A 59 0.97 -5.02 -5.85
C LEU A 59 2.49 -5.21 -5.65
N LEU A 60 3.32 -4.56 -6.48
CA LEU A 60 4.78 -4.55 -6.30
C LEU A 60 5.18 -3.89 -4.98
N ALA A 61 4.57 -2.76 -4.62
CA ALA A 61 4.82 -2.10 -3.34
C ALA A 61 4.38 -2.95 -2.15
N VAL A 62 3.21 -3.59 -2.25
CA VAL A 62 2.68 -4.51 -1.23
C VAL A 62 3.61 -5.71 -1.03
N GLN A 63 4.21 -6.25 -2.10
CA GLN A 63 5.22 -7.31 -1.97
C GLN A 63 6.40 -6.87 -1.09
N VAL A 64 6.90 -5.65 -1.29
CA VAL A 64 7.99 -5.10 -0.46
C VAL A 64 7.54 -4.94 1.00
N VAL A 65 6.32 -4.44 1.22
CA VAL A 65 5.75 -4.26 2.56
C VAL A 65 5.65 -5.59 3.31
N VAL A 66 5.23 -6.64 2.62
CA VAL A 66 5.13 -8.01 3.18
C VAL A 66 6.52 -8.59 3.44
N ASP A 67 7.45 -8.51 2.48
CA ASP A 67 8.80 -9.03 2.62
C ASP A 67 9.57 -8.36 3.77
N GLU A 68 9.38 -7.07 3.95
CA GLU A 68 9.98 -6.29 5.02
C GLU A 68 9.17 -6.30 6.33
N GLN A 69 8.01 -6.95 6.36
CA GLN A 69 7.12 -7.03 7.54
C GLN A 69 6.75 -5.66 8.11
N LEU A 70 6.44 -4.69 7.24
CA LEU A 70 6.16 -3.31 7.64
C LEU A 70 4.71 -3.09 8.05
N ALA A 71 3.78 -3.84 7.45
CA ALA A 71 2.35 -3.73 7.70
C ALA A 71 1.63 -5.03 7.30
N TYR A 72 0.36 -5.14 7.70
CA TYR A 72 -0.58 -6.14 7.20
C TYR A 72 -1.43 -5.52 6.08
N PRO A 73 -1.18 -5.85 4.80
CA PRO A 73 -1.89 -5.26 3.68
C PRO A 73 -3.31 -5.81 3.54
N ILE A 74 -4.27 -4.91 3.32
CA ILE A 74 -5.63 -5.21 2.91
C ILE A 74 -5.83 -4.62 1.53
N LEU A 75 -6.11 -5.46 0.53
CA LEU A 75 -6.31 -5.05 -0.86
C LEU A 75 -7.80 -4.95 -1.18
N VAL A 76 -8.25 -3.81 -1.67
CA VAL A 76 -9.63 -3.65 -2.15
C VAL A 76 -9.66 -3.85 -3.66
N GLY A 77 -10.50 -4.78 -4.12
CA GLY A 77 -10.66 -5.07 -5.53
C GLY A 77 -11.24 -6.45 -5.80
N ARG A 78 -11.34 -6.83 -7.07
CA ARG A 78 -11.85 -8.12 -7.51
C ARG A 78 -10.77 -9.20 -7.33
N PRO A 79 -11.03 -10.25 -6.55
CA PRO A 79 -10.04 -11.30 -6.25
C PRO A 79 -9.42 -11.91 -7.51
N ALA A 80 -10.25 -12.29 -8.48
CA ALA A 80 -9.76 -12.89 -9.73
C ALA A 80 -8.82 -11.99 -10.54
N VAL A 81 -8.98 -10.65 -10.46
CA VAL A 81 -8.08 -9.71 -11.14
C VAL A 81 -6.78 -9.56 -10.37
N ILE A 82 -6.87 -9.46 -9.06
CA ILE A 82 -5.70 -9.36 -8.16
C ILE A 82 -4.84 -10.61 -8.30
N GLU A 83 -5.43 -11.80 -8.17
CA GLU A 83 -4.74 -13.08 -8.31
C GLU A 83 -4.03 -13.24 -9.66
N LYS A 84 -4.73 -12.91 -10.75
CA LYS A 84 -4.13 -12.91 -12.10
C LYS A 84 -2.93 -11.96 -12.22
N ASN A 85 -3.00 -10.79 -11.60
CA ASN A 85 -1.89 -9.84 -11.61
C ASN A 85 -0.73 -10.32 -10.72
N ILE A 86 -1.01 -10.95 -9.58
CA ILE A 86 -0.01 -11.58 -8.73
C ILE A 86 0.75 -12.67 -9.50
N GLU A 87 0.04 -13.55 -10.20
CA GLU A 87 0.65 -14.58 -11.06
C GLU A 87 1.50 -13.98 -12.19
N LYS A 88 0.95 -13.01 -12.91
CA LYS A 88 1.64 -12.32 -14.01
C LYS A 88 2.94 -11.65 -13.56
N LEU A 89 2.96 -11.09 -12.37
CA LEU A 89 4.12 -10.40 -11.80
C LEU A 89 5.02 -11.36 -11.00
N ALA A 90 4.68 -12.65 -10.92
CA ALA A 90 5.40 -13.67 -10.15
C ALA A 90 5.60 -13.26 -8.66
N LEU A 91 4.59 -12.64 -8.05
CA LEU A 91 4.63 -12.20 -6.67
C LEU A 91 4.30 -13.37 -5.71
N ARG A 92 4.72 -13.22 -4.46
CA ARG A 92 4.53 -14.21 -3.39
C ARG A 92 3.38 -13.83 -2.44
N LEU A 93 2.44 -13.02 -2.94
CA LEU A 93 1.26 -12.59 -2.19
C LEU A 93 0.21 -13.69 -2.23
N LYS A 94 -0.40 -13.98 -1.08
CA LYS A 94 -1.47 -14.99 -0.95
C LYS A 94 -2.54 -14.49 -0.01
N ASP A 95 -3.78 -14.53 -0.48
CA ASP A 95 -4.94 -14.16 0.33
C ASP A 95 -5.10 -15.12 1.53
N GLY A 96 -5.41 -14.56 2.69
CA GLY A 96 -5.54 -15.28 3.95
C GLY A 96 -4.21 -15.72 4.60
N GLU A 97 -3.04 -15.59 3.92
CA GLU A 97 -1.73 -15.86 4.52
C GLU A 97 -0.99 -14.56 4.87
N ASN A 98 -0.69 -13.73 3.87
CA ASN A 98 0.13 -12.51 4.06
C ASN A 98 -0.53 -11.23 3.56
N ILE A 99 -1.66 -11.34 2.90
CA ILE A 99 -2.55 -10.24 2.53
C ILE A 99 -4.00 -10.63 2.85
N THR A 100 -4.91 -9.66 2.83
CA THR A 100 -6.36 -9.88 2.83
C THR A 100 -6.96 -9.18 1.64
N ILE A 101 -7.81 -9.87 0.86
CA ILE A 101 -8.51 -9.28 -0.27
C ILE A 101 -9.97 -9.02 0.12
N ILE A 102 -10.43 -7.79 -0.08
CA ILE A 102 -11.82 -7.39 0.13
C ILE A 102 -12.47 -7.17 -1.24
N ASN A 103 -13.43 -8.03 -1.56
CA ASN A 103 -14.24 -7.90 -2.75
C ASN A 103 -15.42 -6.96 -2.47
N GLN A 104 -15.39 -5.76 -3.05
CA GLN A 104 -16.44 -4.76 -2.88
C GLN A 104 -17.83 -5.22 -3.39
N ASP A 105 -17.88 -6.21 -4.28
CA ASP A 105 -19.12 -6.72 -4.85
C ASP A 105 -19.78 -7.82 -4.01
N ASP A 106 -19.00 -8.52 -3.17
CA ASP A 106 -19.44 -9.71 -2.43
C ASP A 106 -18.96 -9.74 -0.96
N ASP A 107 -18.69 -8.58 -0.37
CA ASP A 107 -18.36 -8.51 1.06
C ASP A 107 -19.64 -8.67 1.90
N PRO A 108 -19.70 -9.58 2.88
CA PRO A 108 -20.85 -9.76 3.75
C PRO A 108 -21.22 -8.49 4.53
N ARG A 109 -20.25 -7.59 4.76
CA ARG A 109 -20.43 -6.30 5.44
C ARG A 109 -20.94 -5.18 4.52
N TYR A 110 -21.19 -5.47 3.23
CA TYR A 110 -21.66 -4.47 2.27
C TYR A 110 -22.88 -3.69 2.76
N LYS A 111 -23.81 -4.38 3.42
CA LYS A 111 -25.03 -3.74 3.96
C LYS A 111 -24.66 -2.71 5.04
N ASP A 112 -23.76 -3.05 5.93
CA ASP A 112 -23.34 -2.16 7.02
C ASP A 112 -22.59 -0.96 6.48
N TYR A 113 -21.75 -1.15 5.47
CA TYR A 113 -21.00 -0.07 4.81
C TYR A 113 -21.93 0.98 4.18
N TRP A 114 -22.88 0.58 3.34
CA TRP A 114 -23.75 1.58 2.71
C TRP A 114 -24.73 2.20 3.69
N GLN A 115 -25.18 1.49 4.69
CA GLN A 115 -26.05 2.03 5.73
C GLN A 115 -25.30 3.07 6.59
N GLY A 116 -24.11 2.77 7.05
CA GLY A 116 -23.26 3.70 7.79
C GLY A 116 -22.96 4.97 6.99
N TYR A 117 -22.56 4.80 5.73
CA TYR A 117 -22.32 5.92 4.82
C TYR A 117 -23.58 6.77 4.58
N TYR A 118 -24.75 6.13 4.35
CA TYR A 118 -26.03 6.83 4.20
C TYR A 118 -26.39 7.62 5.44
N GLU A 119 -26.38 7.01 6.63
CA GLU A 119 -26.77 7.67 7.88
C GLU A 119 -25.98 8.96 8.13
N LYS A 120 -24.71 8.98 7.81
CA LYS A 120 -23.83 10.14 7.97
C LYS A 120 -24.08 11.22 6.91
N ASN A 121 -24.40 10.82 5.69
CA ASN A 121 -24.42 11.73 4.55
C ASN A 121 -25.85 12.04 4.03
N LYS A 122 -26.92 11.47 4.62
CA LYS A 122 -28.30 11.73 4.20
C LYS A 122 -28.68 13.21 4.25
N ARG A 123 -28.15 13.97 5.19
CA ARG A 123 -28.36 15.43 5.28
C ARG A 123 -27.58 16.22 4.21
N ASN A 124 -26.57 15.61 3.62
CA ASN A 124 -25.77 16.16 2.52
C ASN A 124 -26.33 15.75 1.14
N GLY A 125 -27.56 15.20 1.07
CA GLY A 125 -28.22 14.84 -0.17
C GLY A 125 -27.88 13.45 -0.71
N VAL A 126 -27.25 12.59 0.08
CA VAL A 126 -26.97 11.20 -0.31
C VAL A 126 -28.27 10.38 -0.14
N SER A 127 -28.79 9.81 -1.24
CA SER A 127 -29.90 8.86 -1.19
C SER A 127 -29.40 7.43 -0.90
N ILE A 128 -30.30 6.53 -0.55
CA ILE A 128 -29.98 5.10 -0.33
C ILE A 128 -29.38 4.47 -1.59
N GLU A 129 -29.96 4.77 -2.77
CA GLU A 129 -29.47 4.27 -4.05
C GLU A 129 -28.08 4.79 -4.37
N LEU A 130 -27.84 6.07 -4.07
CA LEU A 130 -26.54 6.69 -4.22
C LEU A 130 -25.50 6.03 -3.30
N ALA A 131 -25.84 5.84 -2.03
CA ALA A 131 -24.97 5.18 -1.07
C ALA A 131 -24.59 3.76 -1.50
N ARG A 132 -25.56 2.96 -1.91
CA ARG A 132 -25.34 1.60 -2.42
C ARG A 132 -24.45 1.57 -3.65
N ARG A 133 -24.67 2.51 -4.58
CA ARG A 133 -23.86 2.63 -5.80
C ARG A 133 -22.42 3.05 -5.49
N ASP A 134 -22.25 4.04 -4.62
CA ASP A 134 -20.96 4.60 -4.31
C ASP A 134 -20.08 3.58 -3.56
N VAL A 135 -20.63 2.84 -2.61
CA VAL A 135 -19.92 1.76 -1.91
C VAL A 135 -19.45 0.66 -2.88
N ARG A 136 -20.22 0.33 -3.93
CA ARG A 136 -19.78 -0.65 -4.93
C ARG A 136 -18.73 -0.14 -5.92
N ARG A 137 -18.67 1.18 -6.16
CA ARG A 137 -17.83 1.75 -7.23
C ARG A 137 -16.60 2.49 -6.73
N LYS A 138 -16.59 2.87 -5.47
CA LYS A 138 -15.54 3.73 -4.92
C LYS A 138 -14.70 2.98 -3.89
N THR A 139 -13.57 2.45 -4.34
CA THR A 139 -12.64 1.71 -3.48
C THR A 139 -12.10 2.57 -2.34
N SER A 140 -11.90 3.87 -2.57
CA SER A 140 -11.50 4.82 -1.51
C SER A 140 -12.56 4.96 -0.42
N LEU A 141 -13.86 4.88 -0.77
CA LEU A 141 -14.94 4.88 0.22
C LEU A 141 -14.90 3.61 1.08
N ILE A 142 -14.68 2.44 0.46
CA ILE A 142 -14.50 1.19 1.21
C ILE A 142 -13.30 1.31 2.17
N GLY A 143 -12.17 1.82 1.68
CA GLY A 143 -10.99 2.03 2.53
C GLY A 143 -11.28 2.92 3.72
N ALA A 144 -11.97 4.04 3.51
CA ALA A 144 -12.36 4.96 4.58
C ALA A 144 -13.30 4.29 5.60
N LEU A 145 -14.28 3.52 5.14
CA LEU A 145 -15.21 2.79 6.02
C LEU A 145 -14.52 1.70 6.83
N LEU A 146 -13.54 1.00 6.27
CA LEU A 146 -12.73 0.01 6.98
C LEU A 146 -11.92 0.65 8.12
N VAL A 147 -11.31 1.80 7.86
CA VAL A 147 -10.57 2.55 8.89
C VAL A 147 -11.52 3.06 9.96
N GLU A 148 -12.65 3.62 9.56
CA GLU A 148 -13.66 4.15 10.48
C GLU A 148 -14.25 3.07 11.42
N ASN A 149 -14.52 1.88 10.88
CA ASN A 149 -15.04 0.75 11.64
C ASN A 149 -13.98 0.07 12.54
N GLY A 150 -12.70 0.47 12.41
CA GLY A 150 -11.61 -0.14 13.14
C GLY A 150 -11.13 -1.48 12.54
N ASP A 151 -11.59 -1.83 11.34
CA ASP A 151 -11.12 -3.02 10.60
C ASP A 151 -9.71 -2.82 10.04
N ALA A 152 -9.29 -1.56 9.86
CA ALA A 152 -7.95 -1.17 9.45
C ALA A 152 -7.45 0.04 10.27
N ASP A 153 -6.15 0.21 10.31
CA ASP A 153 -5.49 1.28 11.07
C ASP A 153 -5.15 2.50 10.21
N GLY A 154 -5.18 2.33 8.88
CA GLY A 154 -4.97 3.39 7.92
C GLY A 154 -5.25 2.93 6.49
N MET A 155 -5.28 3.89 5.56
CA MET A 155 -5.49 3.60 4.14
C MET A 155 -4.55 4.39 3.24
N ILE A 156 -4.26 3.82 2.08
CA ILE A 156 -3.52 4.46 0.98
C ILE A 156 -4.40 4.41 -0.26
N CYS A 157 -4.58 5.56 -0.91
CA CYS A 157 -5.34 5.69 -2.15
C CYS A 157 -4.74 6.77 -3.05
N GLY A 158 -5.15 6.80 -4.33
CA GLY A 158 -4.79 7.87 -5.26
C GLY A 158 -3.65 7.52 -6.21
N THR A 159 -3.42 6.25 -6.49
CA THR A 159 -2.46 5.79 -7.52
C THR A 159 -2.86 6.30 -8.91
N PHE A 160 -4.15 6.42 -9.16
CA PHE A 160 -4.71 7.00 -10.40
C PHE A 160 -5.93 7.88 -10.07
N SER A 161 -6.40 8.66 -11.05
CA SER A 161 -7.47 9.64 -10.91
C SER A 161 -7.01 10.94 -10.20
N TYR A 162 -7.94 11.85 -9.97
CA TYR A 162 -7.65 13.13 -9.33
C TYR A 162 -7.81 13.04 -7.82
N SER A 163 -6.88 13.63 -7.08
CA SER A 163 -6.86 13.60 -5.61
C SER A 163 -8.17 14.07 -4.96
N HIS A 164 -8.83 15.10 -5.52
CA HIS A 164 -10.09 15.60 -4.99
C HIS A 164 -11.26 14.59 -5.06
N LEU A 165 -11.19 13.63 -6.01
CA LEU A 165 -12.20 12.57 -6.10
C LEU A 165 -12.04 11.53 -4.99
N HIS A 166 -10.80 11.29 -4.55
CA HIS A 166 -10.53 10.41 -3.41
C HIS A 166 -10.88 11.11 -2.09
N LEU A 167 -10.43 12.36 -1.91
CA LEU A 167 -10.67 13.16 -0.70
C LEU A 167 -12.16 13.43 -0.41
N LYS A 168 -13.01 13.32 -1.42
CA LYS A 168 -14.47 13.45 -1.22
C LYS A 168 -15.04 12.39 -0.28
N TYR A 169 -14.38 11.23 -0.16
CA TYR A 169 -14.86 10.06 0.58
C TYR A 169 -14.03 9.78 1.86
N VAL A 170 -13.05 10.59 2.15
CA VAL A 170 -12.22 10.57 3.35
C VAL A 170 -12.60 11.74 4.25
#